data_49c0ae4d2e70bfb60ab13c0a48dadb9f
#
_entry.id   49c0ae4d2e70bfb60ab13c0a48dadb9f
#
_cell.length_a   1.000
_cell.length_b   1.000
_cell.length_c   1.000
_cell.angle_alpha   90.00
_cell.angle_beta   90.00
_cell.angle_gamma   90.00
#
_symmetry.space_group_name_H-M   'P 1'
#
loop_
_entity.id
_entity.type
_entity.pdbx_description
1 polymer ?
#
loop_
_entity_poly.entity_id
_entity_poly.type
_entity_poly.pdbx_seq_one_letter_code
_entity_poly.pdbx_strand_id
1 'polypeptide(L)'
;ACGEWDEGALFDWLRRAWPYRDLAREELDAVLRMLMEGYSSRRGPRAGLVHRDAVHGRIKGKRSARLTALTSGGTIPDTADYAVVVEPEAVTVGSVHEDFAIESMSGDIFQLGNTSYRVLRVERGKLRVEDAHGLPPSLPFWIAEAPGRSDELSMGVSRLRSEIEQRLLLNENREWGAENGQGVASVEIAATCDALRKAIGIDAEAARQLVDYLASACRALGALPTRQRIILERFFDESGGTQLIVHSPFGSRINKAWGLALRKRFCRSFNFELQAAATEDAIVLSLSTSHSFPLIEVSRYLHSASARDVLVQALLDAPLFGTRW
;
A
#
# COMPACT_ATOMS: atom_id res chain seq x y z
N ALA A 1 30.24 -3.05 9.04
CA ALA A 1 29.96 -4.03 10.09
C ALA A 1 31.24 -4.75 10.58
N CYS A 2 32.24 -4.93 9.72
CA CYS A 2 33.46 -5.70 10.07
C CYS A 2 34.63 -4.86 10.63
N GLY A 3 34.53 -3.54 10.53
CA GLY A 3 35.57 -2.60 10.96
C GLY A 3 35.10 -1.64 12.01
N GLU A 4 36.04 -0.88 12.53
CA GLU A 4 35.81 0.28 13.38
C GLU A 4 35.98 1.53 12.52
N TRP A 5 35.09 2.51 12.72
CA TRP A 5 35.05 3.75 11.94
C TRP A 5 35.09 4.96 12.87
N ASP A 6 35.84 5.97 12.47
CA ASP A 6 35.65 7.32 12.96
C ASP A 6 34.34 7.89 12.39
N GLU A 7 33.52 8.54 13.23
CA GLU A 7 32.20 9.03 12.80
C GLU A 7 32.27 10.11 11.72
N GLY A 8 33.28 10.99 11.80
CA GLY A 8 33.50 12.02 10.79
C GLY A 8 33.91 11.41 9.47
N ALA A 9 34.88 10.49 9.52
CA ALA A 9 35.35 9.79 8.34
C ALA A 9 34.22 8.95 7.69
N LEU A 10 33.35 8.31 8.47
CA LEU A 10 32.19 7.59 7.96
C LEU A 10 31.19 8.54 7.28
N PHE A 11 30.91 9.70 7.89
CA PHE A 11 30.04 10.71 7.33
C PHE A 11 30.55 11.21 5.98
N ASP A 12 31.82 11.59 5.92
CA ASP A 12 32.45 12.08 4.69
C ASP A 12 32.48 11.00 3.61
N TRP A 13 32.73 9.75 4.01
CA TRP A 13 32.73 8.62 3.08
C TRP A 13 31.34 8.37 2.49
N LEU A 14 30.28 8.43 3.30
CA LEU A 14 28.90 8.25 2.84
C LEU A 14 28.49 9.34 1.83
N ARG A 15 28.87 10.59 2.07
CA ARG A 15 28.58 11.72 1.18
C ARG A 15 29.27 11.67 -0.18
N ARG A 16 30.23 10.79 -0.37
CA ARG A 16 30.83 10.53 -1.69
C ARG A 16 29.86 9.82 -2.65
N ALA A 17 28.85 9.14 -2.13
CA ALA A 17 27.81 8.55 -2.95
C ALA A 17 26.78 9.61 -3.35
N TRP A 18 26.43 9.69 -4.63
CA TRP A 18 25.55 10.71 -5.18
C TRP A 18 24.21 10.85 -4.42
N PRO A 19 23.49 9.76 -4.02
CA PRO A 19 22.25 9.87 -3.26
C PRO A 19 22.40 10.52 -1.88
N TYR A 20 23.61 10.48 -1.30
CA TYR A 20 23.90 10.99 0.05
C TYR A 20 24.76 12.25 0.07
N ARG A 21 24.98 12.91 -1.08
CA ARG A 21 25.82 14.13 -1.16
C ARG A 21 25.32 15.26 -0.26
N ASP A 22 24.00 15.35 -0.07
CA ASP A 22 23.35 16.38 0.74
C ASP A 22 22.92 15.85 2.13
N LEU A 23 23.40 14.67 2.55
CA LEU A 23 23.08 14.05 3.83
C LEU A 23 23.46 15.02 4.97
N ALA A 24 22.50 15.35 5.83
CA ALA A 24 22.72 16.13 7.02
C ALA A 24 23.34 15.28 8.15
N ARG A 25 24.12 15.92 9.03
CA ARG A 25 24.75 15.21 10.15
C ARG A 25 23.70 14.64 11.11
N GLU A 26 22.64 15.37 11.36
CA GLU A 26 21.53 15.01 12.22
C GLU A 26 20.80 13.74 11.72
N GLU A 27 20.71 13.57 10.40
CA GLU A 27 20.13 12.38 9.79
C GLU A 27 21.01 11.14 10.03
N LEU A 28 22.33 11.27 9.84
CA LEU A 28 23.25 10.18 10.17
C LEU A 28 23.19 9.83 11.65
N ASP A 29 23.15 10.84 12.53
CA ASP A 29 23.07 10.63 13.98
C ASP A 29 21.77 9.92 14.39
N ALA A 30 20.65 10.21 13.72
CA ALA A 30 19.38 9.52 13.92
C ALA A 30 19.47 8.02 13.51
N VAL A 31 20.07 7.75 12.37
CA VAL A 31 20.29 6.37 11.89
C VAL A 31 21.24 5.61 12.81
N LEU A 32 22.33 6.23 13.25
CA LEU A 32 23.27 5.61 14.18
C LEU A 32 22.62 5.31 15.52
N ARG A 33 21.77 6.21 16.04
CA ARG A 33 20.99 5.97 17.25
C ARG A 33 20.08 4.75 17.10
N MET A 34 19.33 4.68 15.99
CA MET A 34 18.47 3.54 15.69
C MET A 34 19.27 2.23 15.65
N LEU A 35 20.43 2.22 14.99
CA LEU A 35 21.30 1.04 14.90
C LEU A 35 21.94 0.67 16.25
N MET A 36 22.09 1.61 17.18
CA MET A 36 22.63 1.37 18.53
C MET A 36 21.58 0.81 19.49
N GLU A 37 20.43 1.46 19.52
CA GLU A 37 19.37 1.19 20.49
C GLU A 37 18.49 0.01 20.05
N GLY A 38 18.35 -0.19 18.74
CA GLY A 38 17.37 -1.09 18.19
C GLY A 38 15.97 -0.51 18.31
N TYR A 39 14.96 -1.37 18.35
CA TYR A 39 13.56 -0.98 18.54
C TYR A 39 12.77 -2.06 19.31
N SER A 40 11.63 -1.68 19.85
CA SER A 40 10.71 -2.59 20.51
C SER A 40 9.38 -2.65 19.77
N SER A 41 8.87 -3.84 19.55
CA SER A 41 7.56 -4.08 18.94
C SER A 41 6.75 -5.06 19.79
N ARG A 42 5.49 -5.31 19.44
CA ARG A 42 4.67 -6.37 20.07
C ARG A 42 5.31 -7.76 20.01
N ARG A 43 6.21 -8.00 19.05
CA ARG A 43 6.94 -9.27 18.88
C ARG A 43 8.21 -9.34 19.75
N GLY A 44 8.46 -8.33 20.55
CA GLY A 44 9.60 -8.21 21.45
C GLY A 44 10.64 -7.19 21.00
N PRO A 45 11.68 -6.99 21.82
CA PRO A 45 12.76 -6.05 21.52
C PRO A 45 13.69 -6.61 20.43
N ARG A 46 14.16 -5.75 19.55
CA ARG A 46 15.24 -6.02 18.60
C ARG A 46 16.50 -5.30 19.08
N ALA A 47 17.55 -6.06 19.30
CA ALA A 47 18.81 -5.52 19.80
C ALA A 47 19.51 -4.65 18.74
N GLY A 48 20.17 -3.58 19.21
CA GLY A 48 21.00 -2.75 18.33
C GLY A 48 22.18 -3.51 17.74
N LEU A 49 22.62 -3.11 16.55
CA LEU A 49 23.64 -3.77 15.74
C LEU A 49 25.03 -3.14 15.88
N VAL A 50 25.11 -1.89 16.33
CA VAL A 50 26.40 -1.18 16.47
C VAL A 50 26.63 -0.71 17.91
N HIS A 51 27.88 -0.53 18.24
CA HIS A 51 28.34 0.14 19.44
C HIS A 51 28.94 1.50 19.03
N ARG A 52 28.56 2.57 19.71
CA ARG A 52 29.09 3.93 19.52
C ARG A 52 29.85 4.35 20.77
N ASP A 53 31.10 4.70 20.62
CA ASP A 53 31.86 5.39 21.63
C ASP A 53 31.75 6.91 21.36
N ALA A 54 30.83 7.55 22.09
CA ALA A 54 30.57 8.97 21.91
C ALA A 54 31.72 9.87 22.41
N VAL A 55 32.62 9.33 23.26
CA VAL A 55 33.76 10.10 23.78
C VAL A 55 34.87 10.21 22.72
N HIS A 56 35.14 9.12 22.03
CA HIS A 56 36.19 9.07 21.01
C HIS A 56 35.68 9.17 19.58
N GLY A 57 34.35 9.35 19.38
CA GLY A 57 33.74 9.44 18.07
C GLY A 57 33.88 8.17 17.24
N ARG A 58 33.85 7.00 17.86
CA ARG A 58 34.11 5.73 17.21
C ARG A 58 32.86 4.85 17.13
N ILE A 59 32.70 4.20 15.97
CA ILE A 59 31.58 3.28 15.71
C ILE A 59 32.14 1.90 15.39
N LYS A 60 31.59 0.87 16.03
CA LYS A 60 31.99 -0.52 15.80
C LYS A 60 30.77 -1.43 15.72
N GLY A 61 30.74 -2.33 14.72
CA GLY A 61 29.69 -3.35 14.62
C GLY A 61 29.77 -4.34 15.79
N LYS A 62 28.62 -4.66 16.39
CA LYS A 62 28.50 -5.76 17.35
C LYS A 62 28.74 -7.09 16.61
N ARG A 63 29.04 -8.15 17.35
CA ARG A 63 29.32 -9.48 16.78
C ARG A 63 28.17 -9.99 15.89
N SER A 64 26.92 -9.72 16.26
CA SER A 64 25.73 -10.05 15.48
C SER A 64 25.60 -9.26 14.16
N ALA A 65 26.12 -8.04 14.11
CA ALA A 65 26.01 -7.18 12.94
C ALA A 65 26.70 -7.75 11.70
N ARG A 66 27.79 -8.52 11.88
CA ARG A 66 28.49 -9.16 10.77
C ARG A 66 27.60 -10.18 10.06
N LEU A 67 26.90 -11.02 10.82
CA LEU A 67 25.98 -12.01 10.24
C LEU A 67 24.82 -11.32 9.52
N THR A 68 24.22 -10.32 10.17
CA THR A 68 23.15 -9.51 9.57
C THR A 68 23.61 -8.87 8.26
N ALA A 69 24.80 -8.27 8.23
CA ALA A 69 25.33 -7.65 7.01
C ALA A 69 25.63 -8.67 5.89
N LEU A 70 26.00 -9.90 6.22
CA LEU A 70 26.24 -10.96 5.24
C LEU A 70 24.94 -11.54 4.67
N THR A 71 23.90 -11.63 5.50
CA THR A 71 22.59 -12.20 5.11
C THR A 71 21.62 -11.15 4.56
N SER A 72 21.90 -9.86 4.77
CA SER A 72 21.05 -8.74 4.35
C SER A 72 21.94 -7.62 3.78
N GLY A 73 22.80 -7.97 2.83
CA GLY A 73 23.88 -7.10 2.35
C GLY A 73 23.49 -6.07 1.31
N GLY A 74 22.23 -5.97 0.92
CA GLY A 74 21.79 -5.07 -0.14
C GLY A 74 20.53 -4.25 0.20
N THR A 75 20.30 -3.23 -0.60
CA THR A 75 19.04 -2.46 -0.57
C THR A 75 17.88 -3.21 -1.26
N ILE A 76 18.22 -4.15 -2.14
CA ILE A 76 17.24 -5.06 -2.74
C ILE A 76 17.25 -6.33 -1.88
N PRO A 77 16.16 -6.59 -1.13
CA PRO A 77 16.09 -7.79 -0.32
C PRO A 77 15.98 -9.02 -1.23
N ASP A 78 16.65 -10.09 -0.83
CA ASP A 78 16.38 -11.41 -1.40
C ASP A 78 14.95 -11.80 -1.02
N THR A 79 14.16 -12.17 -2.00
CA THR A 79 12.80 -12.68 -1.83
C THR A 79 12.77 -14.16 -2.18
N ALA A 80 11.95 -14.91 -1.48
CA ALA A 80 11.76 -16.33 -1.73
C ALA A 80 10.31 -16.60 -2.15
N ASP A 81 10.10 -17.72 -2.85
CA ASP A 81 8.78 -18.26 -3.07
C ASP A 81 8.43 -19.26 -1.97
N TYR A 82 7.21 -19.16 -1.47
CA TYR A 82 6.64 -20.07 -0.49
C TYR A 82 5.74 -21.08 -1.19
N ALA A 83 6.01 -22.36 -1.02
CA ALA A 83 5.17 -23.42 -1.56
C ALA A 83 3.79 -23.41 -0.86
N VAL A 84 2.72 -23.39 -1.63
CA VAL A 84 1.35 -23.53 -1.12
C VAL A 84 1.03 -25.01 -1.01
N VAL A 85 0.77 -25.47 0.21
CA VAL A 85 0.57 -26.90 0.53
C VAL A 85 -0.80 -27.10 1.15
N VAL A 86 -1.63 -27.88 0.45
CA VAL A 86 -3.00 -28.22 0.88
C VAL A 86 -2.96 -29.35 1.89
N GLU A 87 -3.63 -29.15 3.01
CA GLU A 87 -3.83 -30.14 4.06
C GLU A 87 -5.19 -30.89 3.87
N PRO A 88 -5.33 -32.16 4.28
CA PRO A 88 -4.32 -32.98 4.99
C PRO A 88 -3.34 -33.73 4.08
N GLU A 89 -3.56 -33.76 2.75
CA GLU A 89 -2.80 -34.58 1.80
C GLU A 89 -1.35 -34.09 1.62
N ALA A 90 -1.02 -32.91 2.10
CA ALA A 90 0.27 -32.23 1.96
C ALA A 90 0.69 -32.05 0.48
N VAL A 91 -0.27 -31.85 -0.42
CA VAL A 91 -0.02 -31.64 -1.86
C VAL A 91 0.35 -30.20 -2.13
N THR A 92 1.44 -29.97 -2.87
CA THR A 92 1.83 -28.64 -3.35
C THR A 92 1.02 -28.29 -4.59
N VAL A 93 0.27 -27.17 -4.52
CA VAL A 93 -0.60 -26.70 -5.61
C VAL A 93 -0.04 -25.49 -6.36
N GLY A 94 1.02 -24.88 -5.84
CA GLY A 94 1.68 -23.73 -6.46
C GLY A 94 2.64 -23.05 -5.51
N SER A 95 3.01 -21.80 -5.81
CA SER A 95 3.81 -20.95 -4.94
C SER A 95 3.25 -19.54 -4.86
N VAL A 96 3.58 -18.84 -3.79
CA VAL A 96 3.28 -17.43 -3.58
C VAL A 96 4.55 -16.70 -3.16
N HIS A 97 4.59 -15.42 -3.45
CA HIS A 97 5.71 -14.57 -3.05
C HIS A 97 5.83 -14.49 -1.52
N GLU A 98 7.05 -14.40 -1.02
CA GLU A 98 7.34 -14.35 0.42
C GLU A 98 6.58 -13.25 1.15
N ASP A 99 6.49 -12.05 0.57
CA ASP A 99 5.80 -10.93 1.20
C ASP A 99 4.32 -11.24 1.41
N PHE A 100 3.67 -11.88 0.42
CA PHE A 100 2.29 -12.35 0.56
C PHE A 100 2.16 -13.36 1.70
N ALA A 101 3.04 -14.36 1.72
CA ALA A 101 2.98 -15.41 2.74
C ALA A 101 3.19 -14.83 4.15
N ILE A 102 4.14 -13.89 4.31
CA ILE A 102 4.44 -13.28 5.62
C ILE A 102 3.32 -12.36 6.11
N GLU A 103 2.64 -11.66 5.21
CA GLU A 103 1.52 -10.77 5.54
C GLU A 103 0.20 -11.52 5.77
N SER A 104 0.10 -12.76 5.27
CA SER A 104 -1.10 -13.58 5.42
C SER A 104 -1.31 -14.02 6.88
N MET A 105 -2.57 -14.02 7.30
CA MET A 105 -2.99 -14.48 8.62
C MET A 105 -3.78 -15.79 8.51
N SER A 106 -3.76 -16.59 9.59
CA SER A 106 -4.62 -17.76 9.67
C SER A 106 -6.10 -17.38 9.53
N GLY A 107 -6.82 -18.04 8.65
CA GLY A 107 -8.21 -17.75 8.29
C GLY A 107 -8.38 -16.89 7.03
N ASP A 108 -7.33 -16.22 6.55
CA ASP A 108 -7.39 -15.47 5.28
C ASP A 108 -7.71 -16.41 4.12
N ILE A 109 -8.56 -15.93 3.22
CA ILE A 109 -8.90 -16.63 1.98
C ILE A 109 -8.27 -15.90 0.81
N PHE A 110 -7.57 -16.64 -0.04
CA PHE A 110 -7.00 -16.12 -1.28
C PHE A 110 -7.25 -17.07 -2.44
N GLN A 111 -7.15 -16.54 -3.65
CA GLN A 111 -7.31 -17.32 -4.87
C GLN A 111 -5.95 -17.62 -5.49
N LEU A 112 -5.72 -18.89 -5.82
CA LEU A 112 -4.57 -19.34 -6.59
C LEU A 112 -5.06 -20.18 -7.78
N GLY A 113 -4.86 -19.66 -8.99
CA GLY A 113 -5.51 -20.22 -10.17
C GLY A 113 -7.04 -20.06 -10.09
N ASN A 114 -7.76 -21.16 -10.26
CA ASN A 114 -9.23 -21.18 -10.21
C ASN A 114 -9.80 -21.69 -8.87
N THR A 115 -8.96 -21.86 -7.85
CA THR A 115 -9.37 -22.42 -6.56
C THR A 115 -9.09 -21.43 -5.44
N SER A 116 -10.04 -21.30 -4.51
CA SER A 116 -9.88 -20.51 -3.30
C SER A 116 -9.34 -21.38 -2.18
N TYR A 117 -8.35 -20.87 -1.46
CA TYR A 117 -7.69 -21.53 -0.35
C TYR A 117 -7.78 -20.68 0.92
N ARG A 118 -7.99 -21.35 2.06
CA ARG A 118 -7.91 -20.72 3.38
C ARG A 118 -6.56 -20.97 4.01
N VAL A 119 -5.91 -19.93 4.47
CA VAL A 119 -4.63 -20.02 5.17
C VAL A 119 -4.84 -20.67 6.55
N LEU A 120 -4.13 -21.73 6.80
CA LEU A 120 -4.09 -22.38 8.12
C LEU A 120 -2.93 -21.82 8.96
N ARG A 121 -1.73 -21.82 8.38
CA ARG A 121 -0.52 -21.29 9.02
C ARG A 121 0.59 -21.03 8.02
N VAL A 122 1.49 -20.15 8.39
CA VAL A 122 2.71 -19.85 7.65
C VAL A 122 3.88 -20.55 8.32
N GLU A 123 4.61 -21.36 7.58
CA GLU A 123 5.83 -22.04 8.00
C GLU A 123 7.01 -21.54 7.15
N ARG A 124 8.23 -21.84 7.54
CA ARG A 124 9.40 -21.44 6.76
C ARG A 124 9.37 -22.05 5.35
N GLY A 125 9.21 -21.21 4.33
CA GLY A 125 9.14 -21.61 2.92
C GLY A 125 7.84 -22.30 2.52
N LYS A 126 6.82 -22.37 3.38
CA LYS A 126 5.55 -23.03 3.09
C LYS A 126 4.37 -22.23 3.63
N LEU A 127 3.32 -22.14 2.84
CA LEU A 127 2.01 -21.66 3.24
C LEU A 127 1.07 -22.86 3.31
N ARG A 128 0.64 -23.25 4.54
CA ARG A 128 -0.29 -24.37 4.75
C ARG A 128 -1.71 -23.85 4.59
N VAL A 129 -2.48 -24.52 3.76
CA VAL A 129 -3.83 -24.10 3.39
C VAL A 129 -4.80 -25.29 3.38
N GLU A 130 -6.08 -24.98 3.40
CA GLU A 130 -7.17 -25.92 3.07
C GLU A 130 -8.00 -25.36 1.91
N ASP A 131 -8.77 -26.23 1.24
CA ASP A 131 -9.73 -25.79 0.23
C ASP A 131 -10.81 -24.93 0.91
N ALA A 132 -11.02 -23.73 0.40
CA ALA A 132 -12.05 -22.83 0.89
C ALA A 132 -13.41 -23.05 0.20
N HIS A 133 -13.55 -24.09 -0.64
CA HIS A 133 -14.81 -24.48 -1.30
C HIS A 133 -15.51 -23.34 -2.04
N GLY A 134 -14.75 -22.53 -2.75
CA GLY A 134 -15.26 -21.41 -3.55
C GLY A 134 -15.67 -20.17 -2.75
N LEU A 135 -15.32 -20.10 -1.47
CA LEU A 135 -15.51 -18.86 -0.71
C LEU A 135 -14.71 -17.71 -1.35
N PRO A 136 -15.27 -16.50 -1.38
CA PRO A 136 -14.60 -15.35 -1.96
C PRO A 136 -13.33 -14.99 -1.16
N PRO A 137 -12.29 -14.45 -1.84
CA PRO A 137 -11.08 -14.01 -1.18
C PRO A 137 -11.36 -12.91 -0.15
N SER A 138 -10.78 -13.01 1.03
CA SER A 138 -10.81 -11.94 2.04
C SER A 138 -9.93 -10.74 1.64
N LEU A 139 -8.88 -11.00 0.85
CA LEU A 139 -8.10 -9.99 0.15
C LEU A 139 -8.48 -10.02 -1.34
N PRO A 140 -9.12 -8.99 -1.88
CA PRO A 140 -9.57 -8.98 -3.27
C PRO A 140 -8.40 -8.98 -4.27
N PHE A 141 -7.24 -8.49 -3.86
CA PHE A 141 -6.01 -8.49 -4.65
C PHE A 141 -4.78 -8.34 -3.75
N TRP A 142 -3.65 -8.82 -4.23
CA TRP A 142 -2.33 -8.58 -3.67
C TRP A 142 -1.42 -8.04 -4.77
N ILE A 143 -0.69 -6.98 -4.47
CA ILE A 143 0.24 -6.35 -5.39
C ILE A 143 1.63 -6.37 -4.75
N ALA A 144 2.58 -7.04 -5.41
CA ALA A 144 3.98 -7.01 -5.04
C ALA A 144 4.55 -5.58 -5.05
N GLU A 145 5.64 -5.35 -4.34
CA GLU A 145 6.33 -4.07 -4.39
C GLU A 145 6.85 -3.79 -5.80
N ALA A 146 6.35 -2.72 -6.39
CA ALA A 146 6.81 -2.17 -7.66
C ALA A 146 7.15 -0.69 -7.47
N PRO A 147 7.94 -0.09 -8.37
CA PRO A 147 8.15 1.35 -8.34
C PRO A 147 6.82 2.09 -8.36
N GLY A 148 6.53 2.85 -7.30
CA GLY A 148 5.30 3.62 -7.21
C GLY A 148 5.27 4.78 -8.22
N ARG A 149 4.08 5.18 -8.63
CA ARG A 149 3.85 6.35 -9.46
C ARG A 149 4.41 7.61 -8.76
N SER A 150 5.12 8.47 -9.51
CA SER A 150 5.66 9.71 -8.96
C SER A 150 4.55 10.69 -8.56
N ASP A 151 4.88 11.68 -7.74
CA ASP A 151 3.95 12.73 -7.33
C ASP A 151 3.48 13.57 -8.51
N GLU A 152 4.40 13.90 -9.44
CA GLU A 152 4.11 14.65 -10.66
C GLU A 152 3.14 13.90 -11.57
N LEU A 153 3.32 12.58 -11.72
CA LEU A 153 2.41 11.75 -12.50
C LEU A 153 1.03 11.65 -11.82
N SER A 154 1.00 11.53 -10.50
CA SER A 154 -0.25 11.53 -9.72
C SER A 154 -0.99 12.87 -9.86
N MET A 155 -0.27 14.00 -9.87
CA MET A 155 -0.84 15.31 -10.17
C MET A 155 -1.37 15.38 -11.61
N GLY A 156 -0.63 14.83 -12.58
CA GLY A 156 -1.06 14.77 -13.98
C GLY A 156 -2.36 13.99 -14.16
N VAL A 157 -2.46 12.80 -13.56
CA VAL A 157 -3.69 11.99 -13.54
C VAL A 157 -4.86 12.73 -12.90
N SER A 158 -4.63 13.40 -11.78
CA SER A 158 -5.65 14.19 -11.08
C SER A 158 -6.17 15.35 -11.96
N ARG A 159 -5.27 16.08 -12.64
CA ARG A 159 -5.64 17.15 -13.57
C ARG A 159 -6.46 16.62 -14.74
N LEU A 160 -6.00 15.53 -15.36
CA LEU A 160 -6.71 14.91 -16.47
C LEU A 160 -8.13 14.51 -16.09
N ARG A 161 -8.31 13.88 -14.91
CA ARG A 161 -9.64 13.54 -14.38
C ARG A 161 -10.52 14.78 -14.20
N SER A 162 -9.98 15.85 -13.61
CA SER A 162 -10.71 17.10 -13.43
C SER A 162 -11.12 17.74 -14.77
N GLU A 163 -10.21 17.76 -15.73
CA GLU A 163 -10.48 18.33 -17.07
C GLU A 163 -11.56 17.55 -17.83
N ILE A 164 -11.50 16.22 -17.78
CA ILE A 164 -12.52 15.37 -18.41
C ILE A 164 -13.86 15.55 -17.72
N GLU A 165 -13.89 15.48 -16.37
CA GLU A 165 -15.12 15.71 -15.60
C GLU A 165 -15.77 17.06 -15.94
N GLN A 166 -14.99 18.14 -15.96
CA GLN A 166 -15.48 19.47 -16.32
C GLN A 166 -16.09 19.51 -17.72
N ARG A 167 -15.45 18.88 -18.70
CA ARG A 167 -15.96 18.81 -20.08
C ARG A 167 -17.25 18.01 -20.18
N LEU A 168 -17.35 16.93 -19.41
CA LEU A 168 -18.56 16.10 -19.38
C LEU A 168 -19.73 16.80 -18.64
N LEU A 169 -19.44 17.70 -17.68
CA LEU A 169 -20.44 18.41 -16.87
C LEU A 169 -20.83 19.79 -17.44
N LEU A 170 -19.99 20.43 -18.27
CA LEU A 170 -20.18 21.80 -18.76
C LEU A 170 -21.43 22.01 -19.62
N ASN A 171 -22.08 20.94 -20.07
CA ASN A 171 -23.31 21.02 -20.87
C ASN A 171 -24.56 20.61 -20.08
N GLU A 172 -24.48 20.45 -18.76
CA GLU A 172 -25.62 19.94 -17.99
C GLU A 172 -26.10 20.88 -16.88
N ASN A 173 -27.28 21.44 -17.12
CA ASN A 173 -28.30 21.69 -16.10
C ASN A 173 -29.02 20.37 -15.69
N ARG A 174 -28.31 19.23 -15.65
CA ARG A 174 -28.87 17.90 -15.32
C ARG A 174 -28.10 17.26 -14.19
N GLU A 175 -28.82 17.01 -13.10
CA GLU A 175 -28.36 16.18 -12.00
C GLU A 175 -28.02 14.77 -12.49
N TRP A 176 -26.82 14.29 -12.16
CA TRP A 176 -26.43 12.88 -12.31
C TRP A 176 -27.38 12.03 -11.45
N GLY A 177 -28.31 11.32 -12.06
CA GLY A 177 -29.28 10.48 -11.32
C GLY A 177 -30.73 10.58 -11.78
N ALA A 178 -31.05 11.36 -12.80
CA ALA A 178 -32.41 11.37 -13.36
C ALA A 178 -32.69 10.03 -14.07
N GLU A 179 -33.81 9.43 -13.75
CA GLU A 179 -34.28 8.07 -14.08
C GLU A 179 -34.37 7.64 -15.56
N ASN A 180 -33.93 8.46 -16.47
CA ASN A 180 -33.98 8.14 -17.91
C ASN A 180 -32.57 7.94 -18.45
N GLY A 181 -31.96 6.81 -18.18
CA GLY A 181 -30.68 6.23 -18.56
C GLY A 181 -30.12 6.45 -19.99
N GLN A 182 -30.44 7.53 -20.64
CA GLN A 182 -29.84 7.93 -21.91
C GLN A 182 -28.76 8.98 -21.63
N GLY A 183 -27.56 8.43 -21.57
CA GLY A 183 -26.28 8.97 -21.25
C GLY A 183 -25.96 10.41 -21.65
N VAL A 184 -24.82 10.85 -21.13
CA VAL A 184 -23.98 11.95 -21.65
C VAL A 184 -24.10 11.91 -23.19
N ALA A 185 -24.61 12.96 -23.79
CA ALA A 185 -24.92 12.92 -25.20
C ALA A 185 -23.66 12.53 -25.99
N SER A 186 -23.81 11.68 -26.98
CA SER A 186 -22.69 11.18 -27.81
C SER A 186 -21.81 12.31 -28.39
N VAL A 187 -22.37 13.50 -28.50
CA VAL A 187 -21.72 14.74 -28.96
C VAL A 187 -20.66 15.23 -27.93
N GLU A 188 -20.94 15.14 -26.64
CA GLU A 188 -20.04 15.62 -25.56
C GLU A 188 -18.84 14.68 -25.40
N ILE A 189 -19.08 13.39 -25.49
CA ILE A 189 -18.03 12.38 -25.52
C ILE A 189 -17.11 12.63 -26.73
N ALA A 190 -17.68 12.84 -27.92
CA ALA A 190 -16.92 13.11 -29.13
C ALA A 190 -16.07 14.39 -29.01
N ALA A 191 -16.66 15.49 -28.52
CA ALA A 191 -15.95 16.74 -28.30
C ALA A 191 -14.81 16.63 -27.28
N THR A 192 -15.03 15.84 -26.20
CA THR A 192 -14.00 15.56 -25.19
C THR A 192 -12.87 14.71 -25.77
N CYS A 193 -13.20 13.69 -26.57
CA CYS A 193 -12.20 12.88 -27.29
C CYS A 193 -11.34 13.73 -28.23
N ASP A 194 -11.96 14.62 -29.02
CA ASP A 194 -11.22 15.50 -29.94
C ASP A 194 -10.31 16.48 -29.20
N ALA A 195 -10.76 17.00 -28.06
CA ALA A 195 -9.94 17.86 -27.21
C ALA A 195 -8.72 17.11 -26.66
N LEU A 196 -8.90 15.87 -26.17
CA LEU A 196 -7.81 15.03 -25.69
C LEU A 196 -6.80 14.69 -26.79
N ARG A 197 -7.28 14.31 -27.96
CA ARG A 197 -6.42 14.01 -29.11
C ARG A 197 -5.52 15.20 -29.47
N LYS A 198 -6.07 16.40 -29.45
CA LYS A 198 -5.31 17.63 -29.68
C LYS A 198 -4.31 17.96 -28.59
N ALA A 199 -4.68 17.69 -27.30
CA ALA A 199 -3.86 18.05 -26.15
C ALA A 199 -2.67 17.11 -25.93
N ILE A 200 -2.87 15.79 -26.12
CA ILE A 200 -1.88 14.76 -25.76
C ILE A 200 -1.46 13.85 -26.92
N GLY A 201 -2.01 14.05 -28.12
CA GLY A 201 -1.58 13.36 -29.33
C GLY A 201 -1.93 11.87 -29.40
N ILE A 202 -2.91 11.40 -28.63
CA ILE A 202 -3.39 10.00 -28.70
C ILE A 202 -4.32 9.79 -29.91
N ASP A 203 -4.46 8.55 -30.34
CA ASP A 203 -5.39 8.19 -31.42
C ASP A 203 -6.87 8.28 -30.98
N ALA A 204 -7.77 8.17 -31.95
CA ALA A 204 -9.20 8.34 -31.69
C ALA A 204 -9.79 7.24 -30.82
N GLU A 205 -9.31 6.00 -30.97
CA GLU A 205 -9.81 4.87 -30.22
C GLU A 205 -9.35 4.91 -28.75
N ALA A 206 -8.07 5.25 -28.53
CA ALA A 206 -7.54 5.43 -27.18
C ALA A 206 -8.25 6.58 -26.43
N ALA A 207 -8.51 7.71 -27.13
CA ALA A 207 -9.27 8.82 -26.56
C ALA A 207 -10.69 8.38 -26.17
N ARG A 208 -11.38 7.63 -27.05
CA ARG A 208 -12.73 7.13 -26.78
C ARG A 208 -12.76 6.21 -25.57
N GLN A 209 -11.87 5.20 -25.49
CA GLN A 209 -11.79 4.27 -24.37
C GLN A 209 -11.53 4.99 -23.05
N LEU A 210 -10.62 5.97 -23.03
CA LEU A 210 -10.31 6.75 -21.85
C LEU A 210 -11.51 7.59 -21.37
N VAL A 211 -12.21 8.27 -22.29
CA VAL A 211 -13.38 9.08 -21.95
C VAL A 211 -14.53 8.20 -21.50
N ASP A 212 -14.81 7.08 -22.18
CA ASP A 212 -15.86 6.14 -21.82
C ASP A 212 -15.62 5.54 -20.41
N TYR A 213 -14.38 5.17 -20.11
CA TYR A 213 -13.99 4.67 -18.79
C TYR A 213 -14.24 5.70 -17.68
N LEU A 214 -13.76 6.93 -17.86
CA LEU A 214 -13.91 8.00 -16.88
C LEU A 214 -15.37 8.48 -16.74
N ALA A 215 -16.12 8.54 -17.85
CA ALA A 215 -17.54 8.85 -17.83
C ALA A 215 -18.34 7.77 -17.07
N SER A 216 -17.99 6.51 -17.23
CA SER A 216 -18.61 5.41 -16.48
C SER A 216 -18.29 5.48 -15.00
N ALA A 217 -17.04 5.78 -14.64
CA ALA A 217 -16.64 5.99 -13.25
C ALA A 217 -17.36 7.20 -12.62
N CYS A 218 -17.46 8.31 -13.36
CA CYS A 218 -18.18 9.50 -12.92
C CYS A 218 -19.66 9.21 -12.66
N ARG A 219 -20.31 8.44 -13.53
CA ARG A 219 -21.70 8.00 -13.33
C ARG A 219 -21.89 7.14 -12.10
N ALA A 220 -20.96 6.20 -11.86
CA ALA A 220 -21.03 5.28 -10.72
C ALA A 220 -20.80 5.98 -9.37
N LEU A 221 -19.83 6.90 -9.33
CA LEU A 221 -19.39 7.55 -8.10
C LEU A 221 -20.02 8.93 -7.87
N GLY A 222 -20.71 9.48 -8.86
CA GLY A 222 -21.23 10.85 -8.85
C GLY A 222 -20.16 11.93 -9.12
N ALA A 223 -18.89 11.59 -9.08
CA ALA A 223 -17.75 12.47 -9.35
C ALA A 223 -16.49 11.65 -9.62
N LEU A 224 -15.43 12.26 -10.16
CA LEU A 224 -14.14 11.61 -10.28
C LEU A 224 -13.23 11.92 -9.07
N PRO A 225 -12.53 10.92 -8.54
CA PRO A 225 -11.55 11.14 -7.47
C PRO A 225 -10.33 11.89 -8.01
N THR A 226 -9.96 12.96 -7.32
CA THR A 226 -8.81 13.80 -7.61
C THR A 226 -8.00 14.05 -6.34
N ARG A 227 -6.87 14.73 -6.43
CA ARG A 227 -6.11 15.12 -5.22
C ARG A 227 -6.85 16.13 -4.34
N GLN A 228 -7.85 16.82 -4.86
CA GLN A 228 -8.72 17.76 -4.14
C GLN A 228 -10.03 17.13 -3.69
N ARG A 229 -10.36 15.95 -4.23
CA ARG A 229 -11.61 15.24 -3.95
C ARG A 229 -11.35 13.76 -3.72
N ILE A 230 -11.52 13.32 -2.49
CA ILE A 230 -11.48 11.92 -2.09
C ILE A 230 -12.91 11.41 -2.03
N ILE A 231 -13.14 10.21 -2.56
CA ILE A 231 -14.46 9.57 -2.54
C ILE A 231 -14.39 8.36 -1.62
N LEU A 232 -15.34 8.26 -0.72
CA LEU A 232 -15.52 7.11 0.16
C LEU A 232 -16.68 6.27 -0.36
N GLU A 233 -16.41 5.01 -0.63
CA GLU A 233 -17.40 4.06 -1.09
C GLU A 233 -17.46 2.88 -0.11
N ARG A 234 -18.68 2.40 0.15
CA ARG A 234 -18.91 1.19 0.94
C ARG A 234 -19.87 0.29 0.21
N PHE A 235 -19.53 -0.98 0.10
CA PHE A 235 -20.43 -1.99 -0.42
C PHE A 235 -20.29 -3.29 0.39
N PHE A 236 -21.23 -4.21 0.17
CA PHE A 236 -21.19 -5.54 0.74
C PHE A 236 -20.83 -6.51 -0.36
N ASP A 237 -19.83 -7.36 -0.10
CA ASP A 237 -19.45 -8.41 -1.02
C ASP A 237 -20.44 -9.59 -0.98
N GLU A 238 -20.25 -10.56 -1.84
CA GLU A 238 -21.13 -11.73 -1.96
C GLU A 238 -21.17 -12.58 -0.68
N SER A 239 -20.16 -12.52 0.17
CA SER A 239 -20.10 -13.19 1.47
C SER A 239 -20.80 -12.40 2.59
N GLY A 240 -21.27 -11.19 2.30
CA GLY A 240 -21.83 -10.25 3.26
C GLY A 240 -20.75 -9.47 4.03
N GLY A 241 -19.48 -9.58 3.64
CA GLY A 241 -18.38 -8.76 4.16
C GLY A 241 -18.51 -7.30 3.73
N THR A 242 -18.18 -6.38 4.61
CA THR A 242 -18.17 -4.95 4.30
C THR A 242 -16.84 -4.56 3.69
N GLN A 243 -16.88 -3.95 2.51
CA GLN A 243 -15.72 -3.37 1.84
C GLN A 243 -15.81 -1.85 1.91
N LEU A 244 -14.74 -1.22 2.40
CA LEU A 244 -14.58 0.23 2.38
C LEU A 244 -13.48 0.58 1.39
N ILE A 245 -13.80 1.40 0.40
CA ILE A 245 -12.84 1.93 -0.57
C ILE A 245 -12.66 3.43 -0.32
N VAL A 246 -11.41 3.84 -0.21
CA VAL A 246 -11.00 5.25 -0.24
C VAL A 246 -10.37 5.50 -1.60
N HIS A 247 -11.11 6.12 -2.51
CA HIS A 247 -10.61 6.52 -3.82
C HIS A 247 -9.70 7.74 -3.67
N SER A 248 -8.40 7.52 -3.79
CA SER A 248 -7.36 8.52 -3.51
C SER A 248 -6.19 8.40 -4.51
N PRO A 249 -6.12 9.25 -5.54
CA PRO A 249 -5.09 9.16 -6.58
C PRO A 249 -3.76 9.80 -6.15
N PHE A 250 -3.30 9.48 -4.95
CA PHE A 250 -2.05 10.00 -4.40
C PHE A 250 -0.82 9.16 -4.74
N GLY A 251 -1.02 7.96 -5.30
CA GLY A 251 0.04 7.00 -5.55
C GLY A 251 0.16 5.94 -4.46
N SER A 252 0.71 4.78 -4.83
CA SER A 252 0.74 3.59 -3.96
C SER A 252 1.50 3.82 -2.65
N ARG A 253 2.55 4.61 -2.63
CA ARG A 253 3.33 4.90 -1.42
C ARG A 253 2.49 5.60 -0.35
N ILE A 254 1.78 6.66 -0.74
CA ILE A 254 0.90 7.41 0.17
C ILE A 254 -0.27 6.53 0.58
N ASN A 255 -0.89 5.85 -0.38
CA ASN A 255 -2.04 5.00 -0.11
C ASN A 255 -1.70 3.82 0.80
N LYS A 256 -0.54 3.16 0.63
CA LYS A 256 -0.06 2.12 1.56
C LYS A 256 0.16 2.67 2.97
N ALA A 257 0.83 3.81 3.10
CA ALA A 257 1.06 4.43 4.40
C ALA A 257 -0.25 4.83 5.09
N TRP A 258 -1.16 5.44 4.34
CA TRP A 258 -2.49 5.82 4.85
C TRP A 258 -3.34 4.62 5.21
N GLY A 259 -3.36 3.58 4.36
CA GLY A 259 -4.06 2.32 4.62
C GLY A 259 -3.59 1.62 5.90
N LEU A 260 -2.27 1.55 6.12
CA LEU A 260 -1.68 1.01 7.35
C LEU A 260 -2.09 1.82 8.60
N ALA A 261 -2.06 3.14 8.51
CA ALA A 261 -2.46 4.01 9.62
C ALA A 261 -3.97 3.89 9.91
N LEU A 262 -4.81 3.86 8.88
CA LEU A 262 -6.25 3.62 9.02
C LEU A 262 -6.53 2.24 9.63
N ARG A 263 -5.90 1.18 9.11
CA ARG A 263 -6.00 -0.17 9.68
C ARG A 263 -5.72 -0.17 11.18
N LYS A 264 -4.62 0.48 11.59
CA LYS A 264 -4.25 0.58 13.01
C LYS A 264 -5.33 1.29 13.84
N ARG A 265 -5.92 2.35 13.31
CA ARG A 265 -7.01 3.08 13.98
C ARG A 265 -8.27 2.25 14.09
N PHE A 266 -8.69 1.60 13.01
CA PHE A 266 -9.85 0.71 13.02
C PHE A 266 -9.69 -0.44 14.02
N CYS A 267 -8.55 -1.14 13.99
CA CYS A 267 -8.26 -2.21 14.94
C CYS A 267 -8.35 -1.74 16.40
N ARG A 268 -7.88 -0.52 16.70
CA ARG A 268 -7.95 0.04 18.07
C ARG A 268 -9.35 0.51 18.44
N SER A 269 -10.11 1.05 17.50
CA SER A 269 -11.45 1.60 17.77
C SER A 269 -12.50 0.51 17.91
N PHE A 270 -12.38 -0.56 17.16
CA PHE A 270 -13.42 -1.59 17.05
C PHE A 270 -12.99 -2.98 17.56
N ASN A 271 -11.73 -3.11 17.97
CA ASN A 271 -11.16 -4.35 18.53
C ASN A 271 -11.31 -5.58 17.61
N PHE A 272 -11.14 -5.39 16.29
CA PHE A 272 -11.10 -6.48 15.31
C PHE A 272 -9.93 -6.29 14.35
N GLU A 273 -9.47 -7.36 13.75
CA GLU A 273 -8.46 -7.31 12.69
C GLU A 273 -9.14 -7.15 11.33
N LEU A 274 -8.54 -6.34 10.47
CA LEU A 274 -9.00 -6.11 9.11
C LEU A 274 -7.83 -6.16 8.14
N GLN A 275 -8.12 -6.50 6.91
CA GLN A 275 -7.16 -6.46 5.82
C GLN A 275 -7.19 -5.11 5.12
N ALA A 276 -6.02 -4.64 4.73
CA ALA A 276 -5.86 -3.39 4.00
C ALA A 276 -4.98 -3.63 2.77
N ALA A 277 -5.49 -3.25 1.63
CA ALA A 277 -4.73 -3.25 0.38
C ALA A 277 -4.74 -1.84 -0.22
N ALA A 278 -3.69 -1.49 -0.97
CA ALA A 278 -3.59 -0.17 -1.57
C ALA A 278 -3.02 -0.25 -2.98
N THR A 279 -3.61 0.54 -3.86
CA THR A 279 -3.16 0.74 -5.24
C THR A 279 -2.67 2.18 -5.43
N GLU A 280 -2.32 2.53 -6.67
CA GLU A 280 -1.99 3.92 -7.04
C GLU A 280 -3.17 4.88 -6.83
N ASP A 281 -4.41 4.39 -6.91
CA ASP A 281 -5.62 5.20 -6.98
C ASP A 281 -6.63 4.94 -5.85
N ALA A 282 -6.39 3.95 -4.99
CA ALA A 282 -7.32 3.60 -3.93
C ALA A 282 -6.68 2.85 -2.76
N ILE A 283 -7.38 2.89 -1.62
CA ILE A 283 -7.16 2.03 -0.46
C ILE A 283 -8.42 1.19 -0.29
N VAL A 284 -8.27 -0.11 -0.13
CA VAL A 284 -9.36 -1.04 0.16
C VAL A 284 -9.17 -1.59 1.56
N LEU A 285 -10.20 -1.47 2.39
CA LEU A 285 -10.26 -2.03 3.72
C LEU A 285 -11.39 -3.07 3.75
N SER A 286 -11.01 -4.34 3.94
CA SER A 286 -11.96 -5.44 4.08
C SER A 286 -12.31 -5.65 5.55
N LEU A 287 -13.59 -5.41 5.88
CA LEU A 287 -14.11 -5.48 7.23
C LEU A 287 -15.03 -6.71 7.38
N SER A 288 -15.08 -7.27 8.58
CA SER A 288 -16.01 -8.37 8.84
C SER A 288 -17.48 -7.89 8.83
N THR A 289 -18.42 -8.83 8.73
CA THR A 289 -19.86 -8.59 8.58
C THR A 289 -20.53 -7.79 9.71
N SER A 290 -19.88 -7.65 10.86
CA SER A 290 -20.53 -7.19 12.11
C SER A 290 -20.38 -5.70 12.41
N HIS A 291 -19.76 -4.90 11.52
CA HIS A 291 -19.45 -3.51 11.86
C HIS A 291 -20.13 -2.53 10.90
N SER A 292 -21.00 -1.69 11.46
CA SER A 292 -21.60 -0.56 10.76
C SER A 292 -21.12 0.75 11.39
N PHE A 293 -20.68 1.68 10.54
CA PHE A 293 -20.28 3.03 10.93
C PHE A 293 -20.65 4.02 9.83
N PRO A 294 -20.91 5.30 10.16
CA PRO A 294 -21.13 6.33 9.16
C PRO A 294 -19.88 6.57 8.32
N LEU A 295 -19.99 6.56 6.99
CA LEU A 295 -18.84 6.78 6.09
C LEU A 295 -18.08 8.07 6.37
N ILE A 296 -18.79 9.13 6.72
CA ILE A 296 -18.20 10.43 7.00
C ILE A 296 -17.22 10.40 8.20
N GLU A 297 -17.39 9.47 9.12
CA GLU A 297 -16.47 9.32 10.25
C GLU A 297 -15.08 8.81 9.86
N VAL A 298 -14.99 8.10 8.73
CA VAL A 298 -13.69 7.58 8.23
C VAL A 298 -12.67 8.70 8.07
N SER A 299 -13.10 9.88 7.63
CA SER A 299 -12.24 11.07 7.49
C SER A 299 -11.68 11.58 8.83
N ARG A 300 -12.29 11.20 9.96
CA ARG A 300 -11.91 11.63 11.32
C ARG A 300 -11.02 10.62 12.05
N TYR A 301 -10.89 9.39 11.55
CA TYR A 301 -10.10 8.35 12.24
C TYR A 301 -8.60 8.61 12.21
N LEU A 302 -8.10 9.38 11.25
CA LEU A 302 -6.69 9.76 11.17
C LEU A 302 -6.57 11.28 11.05
N HIS A 303 -5.95 11.89 12.06
CA HIS A 303 -5.67 13.32 12.09
C HIS A 303 -4.21 13.59 11.69
N SER A 304 -3.96 14.67 10.93
CA SER A 304 -2.61 15.02 10.43
C SER A 304 -1.56 15.13 11.54
N ALA A 305 -1.93 15.69 12.70
CA ALA A 305 -1.03 15.83 13.83
C ALA A 305 -0.60 14.49 14.47
N SER A 306 -1.39 13.42 14.32
CA SER A 306 -1.09 12.10 14.89
C SER A 306 -0.74 11.03 13.83
N ALA A 307 -0.87 11.36 12.56
CA ALA A 307 -0.71 10.40 11.46
C ALA A 307 0.68 9.75 11.46
N ARG A 308 1.73 10.55 11.70
CA ARG A 308 3.12 10.05 11.74
C ARG A 308 3.31 9.01 12.85
N ASP A 309 2.88 9.31 14.06
CA ASP A 309 3.06 8.41 15.21
C ASP A 309 2.25 7.13 15.05
N VAL A 310 1.03 7.24 14.53
CA VAL A 310 0.18 6.08 14.23
C VAL A 310 0.82 5.21 13.14
N LEU A 311 1.38 5.81 12.09
CA LEU A 311 2.06 5.09 11.03
C LEU A 311 3.31 4.38 11.54
N VAL A 312 4.13 5.04 12.34
CA VAL A 312 5.33 4.41 12.98
C VAL A 312 4.90 3.19 13.79
N GLN A 313 3.88 3.32 14.65
CA GLN A 313 3.35 2.20 15.42
C GLN A 313 2.80 1.08 14.53
N ALA A 314 2.12 1.41 13.43
CA ALA A 314 1.60 0.43 12.50
C ALA A 314 2.72 -0.34 11.78
N LEU A 315 3.79 0.35 11.36
CA LEU A 315 4.94 -0.26 10.71
C LEU A 315 5.73 -1.18 11.64
N LEU A 316 5.95 -0.77 12.89
CA LEU A 316 6.65 -1.61 13.88
C LEU A 316 5.91 -2.91 14.18
N ASP A 317 4.59 -2.93 14.04
CA ASP A 317 3.76 -4.12 14.22
C ASP A 317 3.59 -4.94 12.92
N ALA A 318 3.97 -4.38 11.76
CA ALA A 318 3.82 -5.06 10.47
C ALA A 318 4.78 -6.27 10.38
N PRO A 319 4.29 -7.46 9.92
CA PRO A 319 5.14 -8.64 9.81
C PRO A 319 6.38 -8.43 8.94
N LEU A 320 6.23 -7.76 7.80
CA LEU A 320 7.32 -7.46 6.88
C LEU A 320 8.41 -6.58 7.49
N PHE A 321 8.06 -5.60 8.33
CA PHE A 321 9.06 -4.76 8.97
C PHE A 321 10.04 -5.59 9.80
N GLY A 322 9.51 -6.53 10.61
CA GLY A 322 10.34 -7.42 11.41
C GLY A 322 11.22 -8.37 10.60
N THR A 323 10.83 -8.68 9.37
CA THR A 323 11.61 -9.54 8.46
C THR A 323 12.68 -8.75 7.73
N ARG A 324 12.40 -7.49 7.39
CA ARG A 324 13.31 -6.59 6.66
C ARG A 324 14.31 -5.85 7.54
N TRP A 325 14.03 -5.75 8.83
CA TRP A 325 14.96 -5.19 9.83
C TRP A 325 16.10 -6.18 10.13
#